data_b7712dd19a90ff7504e3c373b263b9dd
#
_entry.id   b7712dd19a90ff7504e3c373b263b9dd
#
_cell.length_a   1.000
_cell.length_b   1.000
_cell.length_c   1.000
_cell.angle_alpha   90.00
_cell.angle_beta   90.00
_cell.angle_gamma   90.00
#
_symmetry.space_group_name_H-M   'P 1'
#
loop_
_entity.id
_entity.type
_entity.pdbx_description
1 polymer ?
#
loop_
_entity_poly.entity_id
_entity_poly.type
_entity_poly.pdbx_seq_one_letter_code
_entity_poly.pdbx_strand_id
1 'polypeptide(L)'
;MRARSSLTEDQRVAAVALFEDGVGAVSAAKKVGGGAGPVILLYDRWRVRGRNALVEKPDRQHFSFEFKLAVVQRVLAGESKIELAREYGLSSARIIDPWVRGYRRDGDEALRPKRAGRRPASSSSDPGELDRLREENERLRTQVAYLGKLRALREQGRR
;
A
#
# COMPACT_ATOMS: atom_id res chain seq x y z
N MET A 1 -18.03 15.05 11.14
CA MET A 1 -16.59 14.69 11.27
C MET A 1 -16.38 13.91 12.56
N ARG A 2 -16.11 12.60 12.52
CA ARG A 2 -15.73 11.85 13.73
C ARG A 2 -14.28 12.22 14.06
N ALA A 3 -14.08 12.93 15.16
CA ALA A 3 -12.77 13.18 15.71
C ALA A 3 -12.05 11.82 15.89
N ARG A 4 -10.87 11.67 15.28
CA ARG A 4 -9.98 10.55 15.59
C ARG A 4 -9.55 10.75 17.04
N SER A 5 -10.15 10.00 17.97
CA SER A 5 -9.75 10.04 19.38
C SER A 5 -8.32 9.48 19.48
N SER A 6 -7.34 10.38 19.44
CA SER A 6 -5.98 10.06 19.81
C SER A 6 -5.93 9.92 21.33
N LEU A 7 -5.15 8.94 21.84
CA LEU A 7 -4.88 8.84 23.28
C LEU A 7 -4.12 10.07 23.76
N THR A 8 -4.47 10.57 24.92
CA THR A 8 -3.65 11.56 25.64
C THR A 8 -2.34 10.91 26.09
N GLU A 9 -1.37 11.73 26.47
CA GLU A 9 -0.07 11.22 26.95
C GLU A 9 -0.24 10.40 28.22
N ASP A 10 -1.06 10.89 29.16
CA ASP A 10 -1.38 10.17 30.41
C ASP A 10 -2.03 8.82 30.13
N GLN A 11 -2.96 8.76 29.17
CA GLN A 11 -3.61 7.52 28.75
C GLN A 11 -2.60 6.53 28.14
N ARG A 12 -1.60 7.02 27.40
CA ARG A 12 -0.54 6.16 26.84
C ARG A 12 0.34 5.59 27.94
N VAL A 13 0.77 6.41 28.87
CA VAL A 13 1.60 5.99 30.01
C VAL A 13 0.85 4.98 30.87
N ALA A 14 -0.40 5.28 31.23
CA ALA A 14 -1.25 4.37 32.01
C ALA A 14 -1.50 3.04 31.27
N ALA A 15 -1.72 3.07 29.96
CA ALA A 15 -1.91 1.86 29.17
C ALA A 15 -0.65 0.99 29.14
N VAL A 16 0.53 1.59 29.01
CA VAL A 16 1.82 0.85 29.02
C VAL A 16 2.06 0.21 30.38
N ALA A 17 1.78 0.89 31.48
CA ALA A 17 1.87 0.30 32.82
C ALA A 17 0.96 -0.93 32.94
N LEU A 18 -0.29 -0.84 32.46
CA LEU A 18 -1.20 -1.99 32.43
C LEU A 18 -0.69 -3.15 31.56
N PHE A 19 0.02 -2.86 30.47
CA PHE A 19 0.62 -3.91 29.63
C PHE A 19 1.77 -4.63 30.37
N GLU A 20 2.56 -3.90 31.16
CA GLU A 20 3.61 -4.46 32.01
C GLU A 20 3.04 -5.38 33.09
N ASP A 21 1.86 -5.04 33.62
CA ASP A 21 1.09 -5.87 34.56
C ASP A 21 0.39 -7.06 33.87
N GLY A 22 0.63 -7.29 32.57
CA GLY A 22 0.04 -8.39 31.81
C GLY A 22 -1.40 -8.16 31.35
N VAL A 23 -1.94 -6.93 31.44
CA VAL A 23 -3.29 -6.61 31.00
C VAL A 23 -3.31 -6.51 29.48
N GLY A 24 -4.23 -7.25 28.82
CA GLY A 24 -4.39 -7.20 27.37
C GLY A 24 -4.93 -5.86 26.87
N ALA A 25 -4.64 -5.53 25.62
CA ALA A 25 -4.94 -4.24 25.00
C ALA A 25 -6.41 -3.77 25.12
N VAL A 26 -7.37 -4.69 24.95
CA VAL A 26 -8.80 -4.35 25.03
C VAL A 26 -9.23 -4.01 26.47
N SER A 27 -8.73 -4.76 27.43
CA SER A 27 -8.99 -4.50 28.86
C SER A 27 -8.32 -3.21 29.33
N ALA A 28 -7.09 -2.97 28.89
CA ALA A 28 -6.39 -1.73 29.14
C ALA A 28 -7.13 -0.52 28.56
N ALA A 29 -7.66 -0.62 27.35
CA ALA A 29 -8.45 0.45 26.73
C ALA A 29 -9.67 0.84 27.58
N LYS A 30 -10.37 -0.15 28.11
CA LYS A 30 -11.52 0.09 29.02
C LYS A 30 -11.07 0.80 30.31
N LYS A 31 -9.94 0.37 30.91
CA LYS A 31 -9.43 0.94 32.15
C LYS A 31 -8.94 2.39 32.01
N VAL A 32 -8.30 2.73 30.88
CA VAL A 32 -7.80 4.09 30.65
C VAL A 32 -8.85 5.02 30.03
N GLY A 33 -10.06 4.51 29.74
CA GLY A 33 -11.11 5.30 29.09
C GLY A 33 -10.76 5.73 27.66
N GLY A 34 -9.84 5.03 27.00
CA GLY A 34 -9.38 5.32 25.65
C GLY A 34 -10.05 4.47 24.58
N GLY A 35 -9.96 4.91 23.32
CA GLY A 35 -10.45 4.13 22.19
C GLY A 35 -9.66 2.80 22.03
N ALA A 36 -10.36 1.68 21.81
CA ALA A 36 -9.72 0.38 21.67
C ALA A 36 -8.68 0.34 20.52
N GLY A 37 -8.99 0.95 19.37
CA GLY A 37 -8.08 0.98 18.22
C GLY A 37 -6.71 1.60 18.52
N PRO A 38 -6.64 2.84 19.03
CA PRO A 38 -5.39 3.47 19.44
C PRO A 38 -4.61 2.68 20.50
N VAL A 39 -5.30 2.06 21.48
CA VAL A 39 -4.64 1.25 22.52
C VAL A 39 -4.07 -0.05 21.94
N ILE A 40 -4.78 -0.71 21.02
CA ILE A 40 -4.26 -1.90 20.31
C ILE A 40 -3.00 -1.55 19.50
N LEU A 41 -3.00 -0.41 18.81
CA LEU A 41 -1.80 0.03 18.07
C LEU A 41 -0.62 0.37 19.01
N LEU A 42 -0.90 0.89 20.19
CA LEU A 42 0.12 1.13 21.21
C LEU A 42 0.65 -0.20 21.76
N TYR A 43 -0.23 -1.17 22.01
CA TYR A 43 0.13 -2.51 22.49
C TYR A 43 1.05 -3.24 21.48
N ASP A 44 0.71 -3.20 20.18
CA ASP A 44 1.53 -3.81 19.14
C ASP A 44 2.94 -3.20 19.06
N ARG A 45 3.07 -1.89 19.31
CA ARG A 45 4.37 -1.21 19.41
C ARG A 45 5.10 -1.60 20.71
N TRP A 46 4.38 -1.65 21.82
CA TRP A 46 4.94 -2.04 23.11
C TRP A 46 5.49 -3.47 23.08
N ARG A 47 4.82 -4.39 22.45
CA ARG A 47 5.30 -5.78 22.30
C ARG A 47 6.67 -5.88 21.60
N VAL A 48 7.00 -4.93 20.75
CA VAL A 48 8.29 -4.88 20.02
C VAL A 48 9.31 -4.03 20.76
N ARG A 49 8.91 -2.87 21.26
CA ARG A 49 9.81 -1.81 21.76
C ARG A 49 9.78 -1.63 23.29
N GLY A 50 8.90 -2.33 24.00
CA GLY A 50 8.69 -2.09 25.43
C GLY A 50 8.26 -0.65 25.69
N ARG A 51 8.77 -0.03 26.75
CA ARG A 51 8.52 1.37 27.12
C ARG A 51 8.88 2.39 26.03
N ASN A 52 9.81 2.06 25.15
CA ASN A 52 10.17 2.93 24.02
C ASN A 52 9.01 3.13 23.01
N ALA A 53 7.90 2.41 23.17
CA ALA A 53 6.68 2.64 22.41
C ALA A 53 6.01 3.99 22.73
N LEU A 54 6.34 4.61 23.86
CA LEU A 54 5.88 5.95 24.27
C LEU A 54 6.62 7.08 23.54
N VAL A 55 7.86 6.84 23.13
CA VAL A 55 8.65 7.82 22.37
C VAL A 55 8.10 7.98 20.96
N GLU A 56 8.22 9.17 20.44
CA GLU A 56 7.66 9.60 19.15
C GLU A 56 7.87 8.58 18.01
N LYS A 57 6.92 8.58 17.08
CA LYS A 57 6.97 7.71 15.90
C LYS A 57 8.30 7.91 15.18
N PRO A 58 9.06 6.86 14.94
CA PRO A 58 10.18 6.97 14.02
C PRO A 58 9.65 7.39 12.65
N ASP A 59 10.44 8.18 11.94
CA ASP A 59 10.17 8.59 10.57
C ASP A 59 9.74 7.38 9.71
N ARG A 60 8.95 7.65 8.70
CA ARG A 60 8.41 6.63 7.81
C ARG A 60 9.55 5.87 7.14
N GLN A 61 9.90 4.70 7.70
CA GLN A 61 10.95 3.86 7.16
C GLN A 61 10.53 3.29 5.80
N HIS A 62 11.41 3.42 4.81
CA HIS A 62 11.28 2.75 3.54
C HIS A 62 12.09 1.46 3.58
N PHE A 63 11.43 0.36 3.26
CA PHE A 63 12.07 -0.95 3.22
C PHE A 63 12.31 -1.38 1.78
N SER A 64 13.51 -1.87 1.48
CA SER A 64 13.84 -2.40 0.16
C SER A 64 13.03 -3.67 -0.15
N PHE A 65 13.02 -4.06 -1.40
CA PHE A 65 12.37 -5.30 -1.83
C PHE A 65 13.03 -6.53 -1.18
N GLU A 66 14.35 -6.58 -1.22
CA GLU A 66 15.16 -7.68 -0.69
C GLU A 66 14.94 -7.86 0.82
N PHE A 67 14.89 -6.76 1.55
CA PHE A 67 14.59 -6.76 2.98
C PHE A 67 13.21 -7.36 3.28
N LYS A 68 12.17 -6.90 2.55
CA LYS A 68 10.82 -7.44 2.74
C LYS A 68 10.75 -8.93 2.40
N LEU A 69 11.42 -9.35 1.33
CA LEU A 69 11.47 -10.74 0.91
C LEU A 69 12.12 -11.62 1.97
N ALA A 70 13.29 -11.22 2.48
CA ALA A 70 13.98 -11.94 3.55
C ALA A 70 13.12 -12.10 4.79
N VAL A 71 12.46 -11.03 5.25
CA VAL A 71 11.55 -11.07 6.42
C VAL A 71 10.36 -12.01 6.16
N VAL A 72 9.76 -11.94 4.97
CA VAL A 72 8.62 -12.80 4.61
C VAL A 72 9.02 -14.27 4.58
N GLN A 73 10.17 -14.59 4.01
CA GLN A 73 10.69 -15.98 3.96
C GLN A 73 10.90 -16.55 5.37
N ARG A 74 11.48 -15.78 6.29
CA ARG A 74 11.66 -16.19 7.69
C ARG A 74 10.33 -16.41 8.41
N VAL A 75 9.32 -15.54 8.17
CA VAL A 75 7.96 -15.75 8.69
C VAL A 75 7.32 -17.03 8.14
N LEU A 76 7.52 -17.32 6.86
CA LEU A 76 7.01 -18.54 6.23
C LEU A 76 7.72 -19.80 6.71
N ALA A 77 9.00 -19.67 7.13
CA ALA A 77 9.76 -20.73 7.83
C ALA A 77 9.30 -20.96 9.28
N GLY A 78 8.35 -20.15 9.80
CA GLY A 78 7.75 -20.31 11.11
C GLY A 78 8.29 -19.37 12.20
N GLU A 79 9.16 -18.42 11.86
CA GLU A 79 9.68 -17.47 12.84
C GLU A 79 8.62 -16.48 13.31
N SER A 80 8.76 -16.04 14.57
CA SER A 80 7.84 -15.10 15.18
C SER A 80 7.99 -13.70 14.58
N LYS A 81 6.89 -13.13 14.08
CA LYS A 81 6.86 -11.75 13.57
C LYS A 81 7.32 -10.71 14.61
N ILE A 82 7.12 -10.99 15.92
CA ILE A 82 7.51 -10.08 16.99
C ILE A 82 9.02 -10.11 17.17
N GLU A 83 9.62 -11.30 17.14
CA GLU A 83 11.06 -11.46 17.24
C GLU A 83 11.76 -10.84 16.04
N LEU A 84 11.27 -11.09 14.84
CA LEU A 84 11.76 -10.44 13.63
C LEU A 84 11.63 -8.92 13.70
N ALA A 85 10.50 -8.41 14.21
CA ALA A 85 10.32 -6.98 14.36
C ALA A 85 11.28 -6.36 15.37
N ARG A 86 11.66 -7.09 16.44
CA ARG A 86 12.68 -6.67 17.39
C ARG A 86 14.06 -6.69 16.77
N GLU A 87 14.42 -7.78 16.12
CA GLU A 87 15.72 -7.97 15.49
C GLU A 87 16.01 -6.87 14.45
N TYR A 88 15.02 -6.56 13.61
CA TYR A 88 15.14 -5.55 12.57
C TYR A 88 14.75 -4.12 13.00
N GLY A 89 14.47 -3.89 14.27
CA GLY A 89 14.11 -2.57 14.80
C GLY A 89 12.84 -1.97 14.20
N LEU A 90 11.90 -2.80 13.77
CA LEU A 90 10.63 -2.34 13.22
C LEU A 90 9.79 -1.66 14.31
N SER A 91 8.93 -0.73 13.91
CA SER A 91 8.06 -0.04 14.86
C SER A 91 6.97 -0.94 15.45
N SER A 92 6.54 -1.97 14.73
CA SER A 92 5.62 -3.01 15.21
C SER A 92 5.62 -4.22 14.29
N ALA A 93 5.22 -5.38 14.80
CA ALA A 93 5.08 -6.62 14.03
C ALA A 93 4.00 -6.53 12.94
N ARG A 94 3.02 -5.62 13.07
CA ARG A 94 1.96 -5.40 12.07
C ARG A 94 2.48 -4.94 10.71
N ILE A 95 3.67 -4.34 10.66
CA ILE A 95 4.29 -3.92 9.39
C ILE A 95 4.54 -5.14 8.49
N ILE A 96 4.79 -6.30 9.07
CA ILE A 96 5.07 -7.54 8.34
C ILE A 96 3.80 -8.15 7.73
N ASP A 97 2.63 -7.94 8.36
CA ASP A 97 1.36 -8.56 7.92
C ASP A 97 0.97 -8.25 6.47
N PRO A 98 1.02 -7.00 5.98
CA PRO A 98 0.72 -6.70 4.60
C PRO A 98 1.74 -7.31 3.63
N TRP A 99 3.01 -7.49 4.03
CA TRP A 99 4.02 -8.12 3.19
C TRP A 99 3.73 -9.61 3.02
N VAL A 100 3.47 -10.32 4.12
CA VAL A 100 3.13 -11.75 4.07
C VAL A 100 1.83 -11.99 3.30
N ARG A 101 0.80 -11.15 3.52
CA ARG A 101 -0.46 -11.26 2.77
C ARG A 101 -0.27 -10.98 1.29
N GLY A 102 0.49 -9.94 0.95
CA GLY A 102 0.81 -9.61 -0.43
C GLY A 102 1.56 -10.76 -1.12
N TYR A 103 2.61 -11.25 -0.48
CA TYR A 103 3.43 -12.35 -1.00
C TYR A 103 2.61 -13.63 -1.23
N ARG A 104 1.72 -13.99 -0.29
CA ARG A 104 0.84 -15.18 -0.44
C ARG A 104 -0.16 -15.05 -1.59
N ARG A 105 -0.55 -13.83 -1.95
CA ARG A 105 -1.53 -13.57 -3.01
C ARG A 105 -0.88 -13.44 -4.38
N ASP A 106 0.17 -12.65 -4.48
CA ASP A 106 0.75 -12.18 -5.76
C ASP A 106 2.25 -12.53 -5.88
N GLY A 107 2.83 -13.28 -4.93
CA GLY A 107 4.26 -13.62 -4.93
C GLY A 107 5.16 -12.40 -4.71
N ASP A 108 6.38 -12.49 -5.23
CA ASP A 108 7.45 -11.49 -5.06
C ASP A 108 7.05 -10.09 -5.57
N GLU A 109 6.23 -10.03 -6.61
CA GLU A 109 5.79 -8.77 -7.22
C GLU A 109 5.05 -7.86 -6.23
N ALA A 110 4.32 -8.45 -5.25
CA ALA A 110 3.60 -7.68 -4.24
C ALA A 110 4.54 -6.89 -3.30
N LEU A 111 5.79 -7.32 -3.16
CA LEU A 111 6.78 -6.70 -2.28
C LEU A 111 7.53 -5.56 -2.95
N ARG A 112 7.51 -5.49 -4.28
CA ARG A 112 8.15 -4.41 -5.02
C ARG A 112 7.54 -3.06 -4.66
N PRO A 113 8.33 -1.99 -4.61
CA PRO A 113 7.81 -0.65 -4.36
C PRO A 113 6.83 -0.33 -5.48
N LYS A 114 5.54 -0.33 -5.16
CA LYS A 114 4.56 0.28 -6.06
C LYS A 114 4.97 1.73 -6.20
N ARG A 115 5.18 2.19 -7.43
CA ARG A 115 5.37 3.61 -7.68
C ARG A 115 4.38 4.35 -6.80
N ALA A 116 4.89 5.18 -5.86
CA ALA A 116 4.08 6.13 -5.14
C ALA A 116 3.57 7.13 -6.18
N GLY A 117 2.62 6.69 -6.97
CA GLY A 117 1.84 7.50 -7.86
C GLY A 117 0.53 7.69 -7.14
N ARG A 118 0.14 8.93 -6.85
CA ARG A 118 -1.19 9.35 -7.23
C ARG A 118 -1.51 8.44 -8.42
N ARG A 119 -2.44 7.48 -8.25
CA ARG A 119 -3.08 6.74 -9.33
C ARG A 119 -3.13 7.77 -10.45
N PRO A 120 -2.39 7.63 -11.57
CA PRO A 120 -2.49 8.63 -12.61
C PRO A 120 -3.98 8.73 -12.73
N ALA A 121 -4.53 9.93 -12.43
CA ALA A 121 -5.93 10.21 -12.60
C ALA A 121 -6.14 9.59 -13.92
N SER A 122 -6.73 8.36 -13.91
CA SER A 122 -6.64 7.41 -14.99
C SER A 122 -5.96 8.09 -16.13
N SER A 123 -4.80 7.66 -16.69
CA SER A 123 -4.61 8.17 -18.01
C SER A 123 -6.00 8.00 -18.60
N SER A 124 -6.78 8.96 -18.35
CA SER A 124 -7.72 9.40 -19.27
C SER A 124 -6.81 9.82 -20.41
N SER A 125 -6.26 8.87 -21.14
CA SER A 125 -6.56 8.90 -22.53
C SER A 125 -8.04 9.19 -22.51
N ASP A 126 -8.31 10.53 -22.51
CA ASP A 126 -9.66 11.06 -22.57
C ASP A 126 -10.35 10.08 -23.51
N PRO A 127 -11.37 9.27 -23.04
CA PRO A 127 -11.99 8.31 -23.95
C PRO A 127 -12.35 9.03 -25.26
N GLY A 128 -12.59 10.36 -25.19
CA GLY A 128 -12.68 11.23 -26.33
C GLY A 128 -11.42 11.37 -27.16
N GLU A 129 -10.21 11.32 -26.62
CA GLU A 129 -8.98 11.45 -27.43
C GLU A 129 -8.67 10.17 -28.21
N LEU A 130 -8.81 9.00 -27.57
CA LEU A 130 -8.69 7.73 -28.27
C LEU A 130 -9.80 7.52 -29.31
N ASP A 131 -11.00 7.91 -29.01
CA ASP A 131 -12.11 7.79 -29.95
C ASP A 131 -11.96 8.80 -31.10
N ARG A 132 -11.53 10.05 -30.86
CA ARG A 132 -11.15 11.01 -31.88
C ARG A 132 -10.04 10.49 -32.81
N LEU A 133 -8.97 9.91 -32.22
CA LEU A 133 -7.88 9.34 -33.01
C LEU A 133 -8.32 8.11 -33.83
N ARG A 134 -9.26 7.32 -33.34
CA ARG A 134 -9.86 6.20 -34.08
C ARG A 134 -10.69 6.70 -35.23
N GLU A 135 -11.57 7.67 -34.99
CA GLU A 135 -12.41 8.30 -36.04
C GLU A 135 -11.54 8.95 -37.11
N GLU A 136 -10.49 9.68 -36.72
CA GLU A 136 -9.55 10.29 -37.65
C GLU A 136 -8.81 9.24 -38.49
N ASN A 137 -8.37 8.15 -37.86
CA ASN A 137 -7.73 7.05 -38.58
C ASN A 137 -8.67 6.38 -39.60
N GLU A 138 -9.93 6.17 -39.22
CA GLU A 138 -10.94 5.59 -40.10
C GLU A 138 -11.26 6.53 -41.26
N ARG A 139 -11.40 7.83 -41.00
CA ARG A 139 -11.57 8.87 -42.04
C ARG A 139 -10.39 8.91 -43.00
N LEU A 140 -9.15 8.91 -42.49
CA LEU A 140 -7.94 8.90 -43.33
C LEU A 140 -7.84 7.63 -44.19
N ARG A 141 -8.16 6.47 -43.64
CA ARG A 141 -8.21 5.20 -44.40
C ARG A 141 -9.23 5.26 -45.52
N THR A 142 -10.40 5.81 -45.28
CA THR A 142 -11.44 5.99 -46.28
C THR A 142 -11.00 6.96 -47.39
N GLN A 143 -10.34 8.06 -47.05
CA GLN A 143 -9.77 9.00 -48.01
C GLN A 143 -8.69 8.36 -48.91
N VAL A 144 -7.77 7.59 -48.28
CA VAL A 144 -6.72 6.88 -49.04
C VAL A 144 -7.33 5.86 -49.98
N ALA A 145 -8.32 5.09 -49.53
CA ALA A 145 -9.03 4.12 -50.39
C ALA A 145 -9.76 4.80 -51.59
N TYR A 146 -10.39 5.95 -51.33
CA TYR A 146 -11.04 6.74 -52.37
C TYR A 146 -10.05 7.28 -53.41
N LEU A 147 -8.95 7.88 -52.95
CA LEU A 147 -7.88 8.37 -53.83
C LEU A 147 -7.23 7.24 -54.64
N GLY A 148 -7.04 6.05 -54.01
CA GLY A 148 -6.57 4.86 -54.72
C GLY A 148 -7.50 4.43 -55.84
N LYS A 149 -8.83 4.42 -55.61
CA LYS A 149 -9.82 4.11 -56.65
C LYS A 149 -9.84 5.14 -57.77
N LEU A 150 -9.77 6.45 -57.44
CA LEU A 150 -9.69 7.51 -58.43
C LEU A 150 -8.45 7.39 -59.32
N ARG A 151 -7.31 7.06 -58.72
CA ARG A 151 -6.08 6.84 -59.45
C ARG A 151 -6.19 5.64 -60.41
N ALA A 152 -6.73 4.53 -59.95
CA ALA A 152 -6.97 3.35 -60.76
C ALA A 152 -7.92 3.64 -61.96
N LEU A 153 -9.01 4.40 -61.75
CA LEU A 153 -9.93 4.79 -62.78
C LEU A 153 -9.26 5.71 -63.81
N ARG A 154 -8.42 6.67 -63.37
CA ARG A 154 -7.65 7.53 -64.29
C ARG A 154 -6.65 6.72 -65.14
N GLU A 155 -6.03 5.72 -64.57
CA GLU A 155 -5.12 4.84 -65.31
C GLU A 155 -5.85 3.96 -66.31
N GLN A 156 -7.07 3.49 -66.00
CA GLN A 156 -7.93 2.73 -66.91
C GLN A 156 -8.53 3.59 -68.03
N GLY A 157 -8.89 4.83 -67.74
CA GLY A 157 -9.46 5.76 -68.77
C GLY A 157 -8.39 6.34 -69.71
N ARG A 158 -7.13 6.01 -69.54
CA ARG A 158 -6.02 6.49 -70.36
C ARG A 158 -5.51 5.44 -71.37
N ARG A 159 -6.17 4.28 -71.41
CA ARG A 159 -6.01 3.24 -72.42
C ARG A 159 -7.15 3.29 -73.43
#